data_9c77d4da9555994561e27497f3947fb7
#
_entry.id   9c77d4da9555994561e27497f3947fb7
#
_cell.length_a   1.000
_cell.length_b   1.000
_cell.length_c   1.000
_cell.angle_alpha   90.00
_cell.angle_beta   90.00
_cell.angle_gamma   90.00
#
_symmetry.space_group_name_H-M   'P 1'
#
loop_
_entity.id
_entity.type
_entity.pdbx_description
1 polymer ?
#
loop_
_entity_poly.entity_id
_entity_poly.type
_entity_poly.pdbx_seq_one_letter_code
_entity_poly.pdbx_strand_id
1 'polypeptide(L)'
;MKTSRRTFVARSALGVAGGITLASGRGAEPGTPTNTATRPLIVSTWPFGRAANATALKTLQSGGSLLDAVEQGIREVESSRNPSVGLSGLPNAAGVVQLDASIMFGPGHKAGSVAAIEGIRHPISAARRVMEQTPHVMLAGEGARMFALEQGLESVEIDSAARNEAWLRKRAAERAAAQHHTAGNHDTIALLVLGADGNLAGGCSTSGWAGKLPGRVGDSPIVGSGLYVDNEVGAAGATGLGENIMRYCGTFLVVELMRQGLPPQEACLEALRRMSRQDPKGTALAVSFVALDKHGRFGSASAGQAFQFAVTTTEDSRLLDSPGIGSLPVVPEGGNRNIRP
;
A
#
# COMPACT_ATOMS: atom_id res chain seq x y z
N MET A 1 60.72 3.39 1.28
CA MET A 1 61.16 2.43 0.21
C MET A 1 59.92 2.04 -0.60
N LYS A 2 59.96 2.34 -1.89
CA LYS A 2 58.94 2.00 -2.92
C LYS A 2 59.13 0.58 -3.41
N THR A 3 58.03 -0.17 -3.63
CA THR A 3 57.89 -1.19 -4.69
C THR A 3 56.42 -1.58 -4.76
N SER A 4 55.74 -1.26 -5.78
CA SER A 4 55.69 -1.54 -7.23
C SER A 4 54.76 -2.75 -7.53
N ARG A 5 53.74 -2.41 -8.28
CA ARG A 5 52.79 -3.32 -8.99
C ARG A 5 53.56 -4.14 -10.04
N ARG A 6 53.10 -5.37 -10.30
CA ARG A 6 52.88 -5.85 -11.71
C ARG A 6 52.58 -7.34 -11.77
N THR A 7 51.44 -7.65 -12.41
CA THR A 7 51.30 -8.51 -13.61
C THR A 7 51.38 -10.01 -13.37
N PHE A 8 50.26 -10.71 -13.57
CA PHE A 8 50.23 -12.08 -14.05
C PHE A 8 49.34 -12.17 -15.30
N VAL A 9 50.02 -12.39 -16.44
CA VAL A 9 49.40 -12.58 -17.76
C VAL A 9 49.44 -14.08 -18.09
N ALA A 10 48.31 -14.57 -18.52
CA ALA A 10 47.98 -15.64 -19.46
C ALA A 10 49.00 -16.79 -19.69
N ARG A 11 48.46 -18.01 -19.65
CA ARG A 11 48.81 -19.03 -20.68
C ARG A 11 47.58 -19.91 -20.96
N SER A 12 47.24 -19.89 -22.24
CA SER A 12 46.24 -20.69 -22.92
C SER A 12 46.67 -22.16 -23.00
N ALA A 13 45.78 -23.10 -22.91
CA ALA A 13 45.92 -24.41 -23.53
C ALA A 13 44.57 -24.82 -24.10
N LEU A 14 44.58 -25.06 -25.41
CA LEU A 14 43.52 -25.69 -26.20
C LEU A 14 43.30 -27.13 -25.74
N GLY A 15 42.02 -27.52 -25.60
CA GLY A 15 41.61 -28.92 -25.59
C GLY A 15 40.25 -29.03 -26.27
N VAL A 16 40.28 -29.68 -27.44
CA VAL A 16 39.13 -29.92 -28.31
C VAL A 16 38.36 -31.15 -27.84
N ALA A 17 37.08 -31.12 -28.09
CA ALA A 17 36.14 -32.20 -28.44
C ALA A 17 35.10 -32.62 -27.44
N GLY A 18 33.90 -32.70 -27.95
CA GLY A 18 32.84 -33.60 -27.47
C GLY A 18 31.55 -32.89 -27.16
N GLY A 19 30.80 -32.45 -28.20
CA GLY A 19 29.41 -32.01 -28.02
C GLY A 19 28.50 -33.14 -27.55
N ILE A 20 27.83 -32.92 -26.45
CA ILE A 20 26.55 -33.57 -26.15
C ILE A 20 25.61 -32.42 -25.79
N THR A 21 24.81 -32.00 -26.74
CA THR A 21 23.66 -31.14 -26.53
C THR A 21 22.56 -31.94 -25.82
N LEU A 22 22.53 -31.86 -24.50
CA LEU A 22 21.34 -32.19 -23.75
C LEU A 22 20.42 -30.95 -23.79
N ALA A 23 19.50 -30.94 -24.73
CA ALA A 23 18.36 -30.05 -24.71
C ALA A 23 17.48 -30.41 -23.50
N SER A 24 17.74 -29.80 -22.37
CA SER A 24 16.78 -29.76 -21.26
C SER A 24 15.66 -28.82 -21.66
N GLY A 25 14.65 -29.36 -22.35
CA GLY A 25 13.35 -28.74 -22.47
C GLY A 25 12.77 -28.54 -21.06
N ARG A 26 12.98 -27.36 -20.48
CA ARG A 26 12.10 -26.88 -19.42
C ARG A 26 10.74 -26.67 -20.08
N GLY A 27 9.84 -27.61 -19.86
CA GLY A 27 8.43 -27.40 -20.10
C GLY A 27 8.04 -26.13 -19.38
N ALA A 28 7.64 -25.10 -20.14
CA ALA A 28 6.98 -23.95 -19.57
C ALA A 28 5.72 -24.47 -18.88
N GLU A 29 5.67 -24.41 -17.56
CA GLU A 29 4.40 -24.55 -16.85
C GLU A 29 3.40 -23.56 -17.46
N PRO A 30 2.11 -23.92 -17.59
CA PRO A 30 1.10 -23.00 -18.07
C PRO A 30 1.07 -21.80 -17.12
N GLY A 31 1.66 -20.68 -17.56
CA GLY A 31 1.76 -19.45 -16.78
C GLY A 31 0.35 -19.01 -16.38
N THR A 32 0.17 -18.71 -15.12
CA THR A 32 -1.02 -18.00 -14.60
C THR A 32 -1.33 -16.84 -15.55
N PRO A 33 -2.58 -16.69 -16.06
CA PRO A 33 -2.90 -15.63 -16.99
C PRO A 33 -2.53 -14.27 -16.40
N THR A 34 -1.61 -13.56 -17.01
CA THR A 34 -1.22 -12.21 -16.60
C THR A 34 -2.31 -11.26 -17.04
N ASN A 35 -3.06 -10.71 -16.09
CA ASN A 35 -4.02 -9.66 -16.36
C ASN A 35 -3.27 -8.42 -16.87
N THR A 36 -3.39 -8.09 -18.15
CA THR A 36 -2.83 -6.86 -18.75
C THR A 36 -3.99 -5.99 -19.23
N ALA A 37 -3.94 -4.72 -18.92
CA ALA A 37 -5.00 -3.77 -19.26
C ALA A 37 -4.48 -2.59 -20.09
N THR A 38 -5.39 -1.93 -20.82
CA THR A 38 -5.13 -0.69 -21.53
C THR A 38 -4.90 0.48 -20.56
N ARG A 39 -4.13 1.48 -21.00
CA ARG A 39 -3.84 2.69 -20.21
C ARG A 39 -4.82 3.81 -20.54
N PRO A 40 -5.18 4.68 -19.60
CA PRO A 40 -4.79 4.63 -18.19
C PRO A 40 -5.41 3.42 -17.49
N LEU A 41 -4.65 2.86 -16.53
CA LEU A 41 -5.10 1.77 -15.66
C LEU A 41 -5.20 2.27 -14.22
N ILE A 42 -6.35 2.07 -13.58
CA ILE A 42 -6.60 2.48 -12.20
C ILE A 42 -7.01 1.25 -11.39
N VAL A 43 -6.32 1.02 -10.29
CA VAL A 43 -6.58 -0.11 -9.39
C VAL A 43 -6.79 0.40 -7.97
N SER A 44 -7.84 -0.06 -7.29
CA SER A 44 -8.11 0.35 -5.92
C SER A 44 -8.70 -0.76 -5.06
N THR A 45 -8.55 -0.60 -3.75
CA THR A 45 -9.07 -1.52 -2.75
C THR A 45 -10.59 -1.38 -2.58
N TRP A 46 -11.26 -2.49 -2.28
CA TRP A 46 -12.66 -2.62 -1.91
C TRP A 46 -13.70 -2.23 -3.00
N PRO A 47 -14.98 -2.63 -2.85
CA PRO A 47 -16.03 -2.27 -3.79
C PRO A 47 -16.26 -0.76 -3.94
N PHE A 48 -16.09 0.02 -2.86
CA PHE A 48 -16.21 1.49 -2.90
C PHE A 48 -15.11 2.14 -3.76
N GLY A 49 -14.00 1.45 -4.02
CA GLY A 49 -12.95 1.89 -4.93
C GLY A 49 -13.42 2.11 -6.38
N ARG A 50 -14.55 1.50 -6.80
CA ARG A 50 -15.12 1.80 -8.14
C ARG A 50 -15.52 3.26 -8.31
N ALA A 51 -16.08 3.89 -7.27
CA ALA A 51 -16.42 5.31 -7.30
C ALA A 51 -15.16 6.18 -7.37
N ALA A 52 -14.13 5.82 -6.58
CA ALA A 52 -12.83 6.48 -6.63
C ALA A 52 -12.18 6.38 -8.01
N ASN A 53 -12.17 5.18 -8.61
CA ASN A 53 -11.62 4.94 -9.94
C ASN A 53 -12.37 5.74 -11.02
N ALA A 54 -13.71 5.81 -10.94
CA ALA A 54 -14.52 6.57 -11.90
C ALA A 54 -14.20 8.07 -11.84
N THR A 55 -14.06 8.63 -10.64
CA THR A 55 -13.67 10.03 -10.43
C THR A 55 -12.24 10.28 -10.91
N ALA A 56 -11.30 9.37 -10.61
CA ALA A 56 -9.92 9.46 -11.09
C ALA A 56 -9.83 9.42 -12.63
N LEU A 57 -10.56 8.49 -13.28
CA LEU A 57 -10.61 8.40 -14.74
C LEU A 57 -11.19 9.67 -15.36
N LYS A 58 -12.30 10.17 -14.83
CA LYS A 58 -12.93 11.42 -15.28
C LYS A 58 -11.94 12.60 -15.17
N THR A 59 -11.17 12.67 -14.08
CA THR A 59 -10.16 13.71 -13.88
C THR A 59 -9.09 13.66 -14.97
N LEU A 60 -8.57 12.46 -15.30
CA LEU A 60 -7.61 12.28 -16.39
C LEU A 60 -8.19 12.66 -17.75
N GLN A 61 -9.42 12.24 -18.04
CA GLN A 61 -10.11 12.55 -19.30
C GLN A 61 -10.39 14.06 -19.46
N SER A 62 -10.49 14.79 -18.35
CA SER A 62 -10.64 16.26 -18.34
C SER A 62 -9.30 17.00 -18.38
N GLY A 63 -8.16 16.30 -18.59
CA GLY A 63 -6.83 16.90 -18.69
C GLY A 63 -6.11 17.10 -17.36
N GLY A 64 -6.63 16.56 -16.27
CA GLY A 64 -5.95 16.56 -14.96
C GLY A 64 -4.70 15.68 -14.95
N SER A 65 -3.77 16.00 -14.06
CA SER A 65 -2.55 15.21 -13.84
C SER A 65 -2.83 13.89 -13.12
N LEU A 66 -1.84 12.99 -13.07
CA LEU A 66 -1.93 11.76 -12.27
C LEU A 66 -2.17 12.03 -10.78
N LEU A 67 -1.54 13.08 -10.23
CA LEU A 67 -1.75 13.49 -8.85
C LEU A 67 -3.17 14.03 -8.63
N ASP A 68 -3.73 14.77 -9.59
CA ASP A 68 -5.12 15.21 -9.52
C ASP A 68 -6.09 14.02 -9.55
N ALA A 69 -5.82 13.03 -10.37
CA ALA A 69 -6.63 11.82 -10.46
C ALA A 69 -6.61 11.02 -9.14
N VAL A 70 -5.44 10.82 -8.55
CA VAL A 70 -5.29 10.15 -7.24
C VAL A 70 -6.01 10.94 -6.15
N GLU A 71 -5.75 12.24 -6.06
CA GLU A 71 -6.38 13.10 -5.05
C GLU A 71 -7.89 13.11 -5.18
N GLN A 72 -8.45 13.42 -6.37
CA GLN A 72 -9.89 13.51 -6.56
C GLN A 72 -10.58 12.16 -6.37
N GLY A 73 -9.96 11.06 -6.83
CA GLY A 73 -10.48 9.72 -6.62
C GLY A 73 -10.59 9.36 -5.13
N ILE A 74 -9.58 9.65 -4.33
CA ILE A 74 -9.59 9.38 -2.89
C ILE A 74 -10.54 10.34 -2.15
N ARG A 75 -10.59 11.63 -2.53
CA ARG A 75 -11.54 12.61 -1.97
C ARG A 75 -13.00 12.18 -2.15
N GLU A 76 -13.33 11.49 -3.24
CA GLU A 76 -14.66 10.91 -3.45
C GLU A 76 -15.06 9.98 -2.30
N VAL A 77 -14.13 9.11 -1.87
CA VAL A 77 -14.36 8.19 -0.76
C VAL A 77 -14.34 8.92 0.59
N GLU A 78 -13.40 9.85 0.79
CA GLU A 78 -13.31 10.67 2.01
C GLU A 78 -14.58 11.52 2.24
N SER A 79 -15.27 11.92 1.16
CA SER A 79 -16.53 12.67 1.20
C SER A 79 -17.77 11.79 1.37
N SER A 80 -17.64 10.49 1.14
CA SER A 80 -18.74 9.53 1.26
C SER A 80 -19.08 9.23 2.73
N ARG A 81 -20.17 8.48 2.96
CA ARG A 81 -20.51 7.98 4.31
C ARG A 81 -19.79 6.66 4.65
N ASN A 82 -18.55 6.50 4.18
CA ASN A 82 -17.75 5.32 4.47
C ASN A 82 -17.29 5.32 5.95
N PRO A 83 -17.54 4.25 6.72
CA PRO A 83 -17.19 4.21 8.14
C PRO A 83 -15.70 4.00 8.41
N SER A 84 -14.89 3.82 7.37
CA SER A 84 -13.45 3.54 7.50
C SER A 84 -12.54 4.61 6.87
N VAL A 85 -13.12 5.58 6.14
CA VAL A 85 -12.35 6.60 5.41
C VAL A 85 -12.98 7.98 5.59
N GLY A 86 -12.14 9.01 5.79
CA GLY A 86 -12.57 10.38 5.97
C GLY A 86 -13.28 10.66 7.31
N LEU A 87 -13.93 11.82 7.43
CA LEU A 87 -14.59 12.27 8.66
C LEU A 87 -15.83 11.43 9.05
N SER A 88 -16.36 10.63 8.13
CA SER A 88 -17.43 9.65 8.42
C SER A 88 -16.89 8.38 9.09
N GLY A 89 -15.57 8.26 9.23
CA GLY A 89 -14.89 7.14 9.85
C GLY A 89 -15.24 6.97 11.33
N LEU A 90 -15.06 5.76 11.83
CA LEU A 90 -15.33 5.45 13.23
C LEU A 90 -14.31 6.11 14.16
N PRO A 91 -14.76 6.66 15.31
CA PRO A 91 -13.89 7.41 16.20
C PRO A 91 -12.89 6.49 16.93
N ASN A 92 -11.81 7.09 17.39
CA ASN A 92 -10.87 6.48 18.32
C ASN A 92 -11.49 6.33 19.73
N ALA A 93 -10.75 5.75 20.67
CA ALA A 93 -11.24 5.53 22.03
C ALA A 93 -11.57 6.82 22.82
N ALA A 94 -11.10 8.00 22.35
CA ALA A 94 -11.44 9.31 22.88
C ALA A 94 -12.66 9.96 22.19
N GLY A 95 -13.32 9.26 21.25
CA GLY A 95 -14.49 9.78 20.54
C GLY A 95 -14.14 10.70 19.36
N VAL A 96 -12.91 10.68 18.86
CA VAL A 96 -12.43 11.54 17.79
C VAL A 96 -12.02 10.73 16.57
N VAL A 97 -12.39 11.21 15.39
CA VAL A 97 -11.90 10.65 14.12
C VAL A 97 -10.52 11.23 13.84
N GLN A 98 -9.48 10.38 13.91
CA GLN A 98 -8.12 10.67 13.51
C GLN A 98 -7.82 9.98 12.18
N LEU A 99 -7.31 10.74 11.22
CA LEU A 99 -7.15 10.34 9.84
C LEU A 99 -5.67 10.19 9.48
N ASP A 100 -5.41 9.27 8.57
CA ASP A 100 -4.08 8.99 8.03
C ASP A 100 -4.17 8.98 6.51
N ALA A 101 -3.21 9.59 5.81
CA ALA A 101 -3.12 9.53 4.34
C ALA A 101 -1.69 9.64 3.84
N SER A 102 -1.44 9.04 2.68
CA SER A 102 -0.20 9.22 1.92
C SER A 102 -0.48 9.33 0.43
N ILE A 103 0.40 10.01 -0.29
CA ILE A 103 0.41 10.13 -1.74
C ILE A 103 1.84 10.01 -2.26
N MET A 104 2.01 9.30 -3.38
CA MET A 104 3.30 9.17 -4.03
C MET A 104 3.19 9.47 -5.53
N PHE A 105 4.25 10.07 -6.06
CA PHE A 105 4.41 10.34 -7.48
C PHE A 105 5.69 9.68 -7.99
N GLY A 106 5.55 8.77 -8.95
CA GLY A 106 6.65 7.99 -9.50
C GLY A 106 7.79 8.82 -10.08
N PRO A 107 7.52 9.81 -10.97
CA PRO A 107 8.54 10.72 -11.44
C PRO A 107 9.19 11.51 -10.29
N GLY A 108 10.51 11.34 -10.14
CA GLY A 108 11.27 11.95 -9.05
C GLY A 108 11.08 11.30 -7.68
N HIS A 109 10.36 10.17 -7.61
CA HIS A 109 10.14 9.37 -6.39
C HIS A 109 9.64 10.20 -5.20
N LYS A 110 8.66 11.07 -5.47
CA LYS A 110 8.13 12.03 -4.48
C LYS A 110 7.07 11.40 -3.61
N ALA A 111 7.02 11.80 -2.35
CA ALA A 111 6.03 11.33 -1.38
C ALA A 111 5.59 12.42 -0.42
N GLY A 112 4.35 12.36 0.04
CA GLY A 112 3.83 13.18 1.11
C GLY A 112 2.81 12.41 1.95
N SER A 113 2.79 12.69 3.26
CA SER A 113 1.94 11.97 4.21
C SER A 113 1.46 12.86 5.33
N VAL A 114 0.28 12.52 5.87
CA VAL A 114 -0.21 13.04 7.14
C VAL A 114 -0.68 11.89 8.01
N ALA A 115 -0.33 11.94 9.31
CA ALA A 115 -0.66 10.90 10.27
C ALA A 115 -1.40 11.48 11.48
N ALA A 116 -2.41 10.76 11.96
CA ALA A 116 -3.25 11.14 13.11
C ALA A 116 -3.78 12.59 13.03
N ILE A 117 -4.08 13.07 11.82
CA ILE A 117 -4.61 14.41 11.61
C ILE A 117 -6.10 14.45 11.99
N GLU A 118 -6.54 15.52 12.61
CA GLU A 118 -7.92 15.69 13.06
C GLU A 118 -8.63 16.84 12.35
N GLY A 119 -9.93 16.68 12.10
CA GLY A 119 -10.80 17.75 11.62
C GLY A 119 -10.49 18.32 10.24
N ILE A 120 -9.66 17.68 9.46
CA ILE A 120 -9.42 18.03 8.04
C ILE A 120 -10.29 17.11 7.18
N ARG A 121 -11.10 17.72 6.28
CA ARG A 121 -12.07 16.96 5.48
C ARG A 121 -11.39 15.96 4.54
N HIS A 122 -10.27 16.38 3.92
CA HIS A 122 -9.55 15.58 2.93
C HIS A 122 -8.08 15.42 3.32
N PRO A 123 -7.74 14.41 4.13
CA PRO A 123 -6.35 14.15 4.52
C PRO A 123 -5.45 13.85 3.32
N ILE A 124 -5.96 13.28 2.23
CA ILE A 124 -5.18 13.06 1.00
C ILE A 124 -4.68 14.38 0.39
N SER A 125 -5.51 15.45 0.44
CA SER A 125 -5.10 16.77 -0.01
C SER A 125 -4.00 17.36 0.89
N ALA A 126 -4.09 17.14 2.19
CA ALA A 126 -3.03 17.56 3.11
C ALA A 126 -1.72 16.81 2.85
N ALA A 127 -1.78 15.50 2.61
CA ALA A 127 -0.62 14.69 2.22
C ALA A 127 0.04 15.21 0.93
N ARG A 128 -0.77 15.55 -0.08
CA ARG A 128 -0.28 16.15 -1.33
C ARG A 128 0.42 17.49 -1.08
N ARG A 129 -0.16 18.38 -0.24
CA ARG A 129 0.46 19.66 0.10
C ARG A 129 1.79 19.47 0.83
N VAL A 130 1.91 18.48 1.71
CA VAL A 130 3.20 18.13 2.32
C VAL A 130 4.24 17.83 1.25
N MET A 131 3.93 16.98 0.28
CA MET A 131 4.83 16.62 -0.82
C MET A 131 5.23 17.81 -1.70
N GLU A 132 4.26 18.69 -2.03
CA GLU A 132 4.48 19.75 -3.01
C GLU A 132 5.02 21.06 -2.42
N GLN A 133 4.74 21.35 -1.14
CA GLN A 133 4.99 22.66 -0.51
C GLN A 133 6.04 22.62 0.60
N THR A 134 6.57 21.43 0.94
CA THR A 134 7.56 21.30 2.01
C THR A 134 8.72 20.38 1.59
N PRO A 135 9.88 20.45 2.26
CA PRO A 135 10.96 19.47 2.10
C PRO A 135 10.69 18.16 2.86
N HIS A 136 9.57 18.08 3.59
CA HIS A 136 9.24 16.93 4.43
C HIS A 136 8.43 15.90 3.68
N VAL A 137 8.54 14.63 4.11
CA VAL A 137 7.70 13.54 3.62
C VAL A 137 6.46 13.35 4.48
N MET A 138 6.53 13.64 5.78
CA MET A 138 5.42 13.38 6.70
C MET A 138 5.28 14.49 7.76
N LEU A 139 4.03 14.89 8.00
CA LEU A 139 3.62 15.67 9.17
C LEU A 139 2.59 14.87 9.97
N ALA A 140 2.50 15.11 11.31
CA ALA A 140 1.62 14.35 12.17
C ALA A 140 0.86 15.22 13.18
N GLY A 141 -0.30 14.74 13.61
CA GLY A 141 -1.11 15.31 14.68
C GLY A 141 -1.46 16.78 14.49
N GLU A 142 -1.35 17.55 15.54
CA GLU A 142 -1.67 19.00 15.52
C GLU A 142 -0.79 19.78 14.54
N GLY A 143 0.50 19.43 14.40
CA GLY A 143 1.38 20.06 13.42
C GLY A 143 0.89 19.86 11.98
N ALA A 144 0.41 18.67 11.63
CA ALA A 144 -0.20 18.43 10.34
C ALA A 144 -1.49 19.22 10.14
N ARG A 145 -2.32 19.35 11.20
CA ARG A 145 -3.53 20.17 11.18
C ARG A 145 -3.23 21.65 10.96
N MET A 146 -2.28 22.20 11.69
CA MET A 146 -1.86 23.61 11.54
C MET A 146 -1.40 23.90 10.11
N PHE A 147 -0.56 23.03 9.56
CA PHE A 147 -0.12 23.13 8.17
C PHE A 147 -1.30 23.06 7.19
N ALA A 148 -2.23 22.11 7.37
CA ALA A 148 -3.39 21.98 6.50
C ALA A 148 -4.27 23.25 6.52
N LEU A 149 -4.48 23.85 7.68
CA LEU A 149 -5.21 25.12 7.83
C LEU A 149 -4.47 26.28 7.15
N GLU A 150 -3.15 26.38 7.31
CA GLU A 150 -2.32 27.36 6.60
C GLU A 150 -2.44 27.23 5.08
N GLN A 151 -2.55 26.00 4.59
CA GLN A 151 -2.78 25.72 3.16
C GLN A 151 -4.24 25.96 2.70
N GLY A 152 -5.12 26.44 3.57
CA GLY A 152 -6.51 26.75 3.26
C GLY A 152 -7.39 25.52 3.03
N LEU A 153 -7.02 24.35 3.58
CA LEU A 153 -7.82 23.14 3.42
C LEU A 153 -9.08 23.17 4.29
N GLU A 154 -10.16 22.58 3.76
CA GLU A 154 -11.46 22.53 4.43
C GLU A 154 -11.38 21.74 5.74
N SER A 155 -11.89 22.34 6.81
CA SER A 155 -11.81 21.77 8.15
C SER A 155 -13.13 21.87 8.91
N VAL A 156 -13.25 21.03 9.95
CA VAL A 156 -14.32 21.11 10.96
C VAL A 156 -13.74 21.54 12.29
N GLU A 157 -14.56 22.17 13.11
CA GLU A 157 -14.16 22.62 14.45
C GLU A 157 -13.97 21.42 15.40
N ILE A 158 -12.98 21.50 16.28
CA ILE A 158 -12.65 20.47 17.28
C ILE A 158 -12.49 21.13 18.64
N ASP A 159 -13.31 20.72 19.62
CA ASP A 159 -13.10 21.06 21.04
C ASP A 159 -12.09 20.10 21.68
N SER A 160 -10.82 20.45 21.58
CA SER A 160 -9.73 19.63 22.12
C SER A 160 -9.74 19.53 23.65
N ALA A 161 -10.19 20.56 24.37
CA ALA A 161 -10.17 20.58 25.82
C ALA A 161 -11.23 19.64 26.41
N ALA A 162 -12.49 19.78 26.00
CA ALA A 162 -13.58 18.91 26.44
C ALA A 162 -13.32 17.44 26.09
N ARG A 163 -12.77 17.19 24.89
CA ARG A 163 -12.38 15.86 24.44
C ARG A 163 -11.31 15.24 25.33
N ASN A 164 -10.24 15.94 25.64
CA ASN A 164 -9.15 15.42 26.47
C ASN A 164 -9.61 15.08 27.89
N GLU A 165 -10.46 15.90 28.47
CA GLU A 165 -11.04 15.65 29.80
C GLU A 165 -11.96 14.40 29.78
N ALA A 166 -12.83 14.27 28.79
CA ALA A 166 -13.70 13.11 28.63
C ALA A 166 -12.89 11.81 28.44
N TRP A 167 -11.80 11.87 27.64
CA TRP A 167 -10.87 10.76 27.45
C TRP A 167 -10.22 10.31 28.75
N LEU A 168 -9.68 11.24 29.53
CA LEU A 168 -9.01 10.92 30.80
C LEU A 168 -9.97 10.27 31.79
N ARG A 169 -11.21 10.76 31.89
CA ARG A 169 -12.27 10.14 32.72
C ARG A 169 -12.59 8.71 32.26
N LYS A 170 -12.76 8.50 30.97
CA LYS A 170 -13.03 7.17 30.38
C LYS A 170 -11.88 6.20 30.69
N ARG A 171 -10.63 6.61 30.48
CA ARG A 171 -9.45 5.75 30.73
C ARG A 171 -9.28 5.38 32.20
N ALA A 172 -9.62 6.28 33.10
CA ALA A 172 -9.60 5.97 34.52
C ALA A 172 -10.63 4.86 34.88
N ALA A 173 -11.85 4.93 34.32
CA ALA A 173 -12.86 3.90 34.49
C ALA A 173 -12.47 2.54 33.86
N GLU A 174 -11.93 2.54 32.64
CA GLU A 174 -11.48 1.32 31.94
C GLU A 174 -10.33 0.61 32.66
N ARG A 175 -9.38 1.36 33.24
CA ARG A 175 -8.28 0.79 34.06
C ARG A 175 -8.85 0.10 35.30
N ALA A 176 -9.85 0.69 35.92
CA ALA A 176 -10.52 0.09 37.08
C ALA A 176 -11.24 -1.22 36.69
N ALA A 177 -11.76 -1.33 35.46
CA ALA A 177 -12.48 -2.49 34.95
C ALA A 177 -11.58 -3.55 34.26
N ALA A 178 -10.26 -3.33 34.16
CA ALA A 178 -9.27 -4.20 33.47
C ALA A 178 -9.63 -4.54 32.02
N GLN A 179 -10.29 -3.63 31.29
CA GLN A 179 -10.72 -3.87 29.91
C GLN A 179 -9.55 -3.65 28.93
N HIS A 180 -9.46 -4.54 27.95
CA HIS A 180 -8.46 -4.46 26.86
C HIS A 180 -9.11 -3.98 25.56
N HIS A 181 -8.38 -3.17 24.79
CA HIS A 181 -8.79 -2.79 23.44
C HIS A 181 -8.55 -3.94 22.46
N THR A 182 -9.56 -4.30 21.69
CA THR A 182 -9.44 -5.24 20.56
C THR A 182 -9.55 -4.47 19.25
N ALA A 183 -8.78 -4.92 18.23
CA ALA A 183 -8.89 -4.36 16.88
C ALA A 183 -10.31 -4.56 16.34
N GLY A 184 -10.95 -3.47 15.93
CA GLY A 184 -12.24 -3.49 15.25
C GLY A 184 -12.12 -3.73 13.76
N ASN A 185 -13.26 -3.82 13.06
CA ASN A 185 -13.30 -3.88 11.60
C ASN A 185 -12.86 -2.53 11.00
N HIS A 186 -12.06 -2.55 9.93
CA HIS A 186 -11.53 -1.36 9.28
C HIS A 186 -11.16 -1.65 7.83
N ASP A 187 -11.40 -0.67 6.95
CA ASP A 187 -11.04 -0.70 5.55
C ASP A 187 -10.18 0.53 5.22
N THR A 188 -9.44 0.47 4.14
CA THR A 188 -8.56 1.54 3.67
C THR A 188 -8.74 1.68 2.17
N ILE A 189 -8.91 2.93 1.67
CA ILE A 189 -8.74 3.18 0.24
C ILE A 189 -7.25 3.27 -0.09
N ALA A 190 -6.76 2.36 -0.93
CA ALA A 190 -5.54 2.57 -1.70
C ALA A 190 -5.94 2.67 -3.17
N LEU A 191 -5.44 3.68 -3.87
CA LEU A 191 -5.71 3.93 -5.29
C LEU A 191 -4.41 4.13 -6.03
N LEU A 192 -4.18 3.31 -7.06
CA LEU A 192 -2.99 3.27 -7.89
C LEU A 192 -3.35 3.64 -9.32
N VAL A 193 -2.57 4.48 -9.97
CA VAL A 193 -2.78 4.93 -11.34
C VAL A 193 -1.52 4.73 -12.17
N LEU A 194 -1.67 4.03 -13.30
CA LEU A 194 -0.70 4.04 -14.40
C LEU A 194 -1.27 4.92 -15.51
N GLY A 195 -0.59 6.01 -15.80
CA GLY A 195 -0.98 6.97 -16.83
C GLY A 195 -0.75 6.47 -18.26
N ALA A 196 -1.37 7.14 -19.22
CA ALA A 196 -1.14 6.88 -20.64
C ALA A 196 0.33 7.08 -21.05
N ASP A 197 1.02 8.01 -20.39
CA ASP A 197 2.45 8.31 -20.55
C ASP A 197 3.39 7.26 -19.90
N GLY A 198 2.83 6.27 -19.20
CA GLY A 198 3.59 5.23 -18.50
C GLY A 198 4.13 5.64 -17.13
N ASN A 199 3.79 6.83 -16.65
CA ASN A 199 4.11 7.26 -15.29
C ASN A 199 3.10 6.70 -14.28
N LEU A 200 3.54 6.61 -13.02
CA LEU A 200 2.81 6.03 -11.91
C LEU A 200 2.53 7.07 -10.82
N ALA A 201 1.37 6.97 -10.21
CA ALA A 201 1.05 7.66 -8.98
C ALA A 201 0.15 6.78 -8.11
N GLY A 202 0.10 7.04 -6.81
CA GLY A 202 -0.80 6.34 -5.91
C GLY A 202 -1.08 7.13 -4.65
N GLY A 203 -2.13 6.76 -3.96
CA GLY A 203 -2.52 7.33 -2.68
C GLY A 203 -3.20 6.31 -1.79
N CYS A 204 -3.18 6.60 -0.48
CA CYS A 204 -3.80 5.78 0.54
C CYS A 204 -4.47 6.69 1.57
N SER A 205 -5.68 6.34 2.06
CA SER A 205 -6.40 7.11 3.07
C SER A 205 -7.28 6.21 3.94
N THR A 206 -7.31 6.50 5.25
CA THR A 206 -8.06 5.73 6.24
C THR A 206 -8.38 6.56 7.48
N SER A 207 -9.41 6.13 8.25
CA SER A 207 -9.62 6.54 9.64
C SER A 207 -9.09 5.52 10.66
N GLY A 208 -8.49 4.43 10.18
CA GLY A 208 -8.07 3.32 11.03
C GLY A 208 -9.26 2.53 11.62
N TRP A 209 -9.05 1.74 12.65
CA TRP A 209 -10.12 0.95 13.26
C TRP A 209 -10.87 1.71 14.38
N ALA A 210 -12.10 1.30 14.62
CA ALA A 210 -12.93 1.83 15.70
C ALA A 210 -12.28 1.61 17.07
N GLY A 211 -12.30 2.64 17.92
CA GLY A 211 -11.77 2.54 19.27
C GLY A 211 -10.25 2.43 19.37
N LYS A 212 -9.51 2.67 18.30
CA LYS A 212 -8.03 2.77 18.34
C LYS A 212 -7.59 3.77 19.43
N LEU A 213 -6.42 3.58 20.02
CA LEU A 213 -5.88 4.55 20.95
C LEU A 213 -5.66 5.91 20.25
N PRO A 214 -5.88 7.04 20.94
CA PRO A 214 -5.48 8.35 20.40
C PRO A 214 -4.01 8.36 20.03
N GLY A 215 -3.70 8.82 18.81
CA GLY A 215 -2.34 8.81 18.27
C GLY A 215 -1.88 7.49 17.65
N ARG A 216 -2.73 6.44 17.64
CA ARG A 216 -2.41 5.23 16.87
C ARG A 216 -2.42 5.54 15.39
N VAL A 217 -1.36 5.19 14.72
CA VAL A 217 -1.15 5.28 13.29
C VAL A 217 -1.01 3.88 12.72
N GLY A 218 -1.67 3.59 11.60
CA GLY A 218 -1.53 2.35 10.84
C GLY A 218 -0.50 2.49 9.71
N ASP A 219 -0.61 1.59 8.76
CA ASP A 219 0.26 1.51 7.57
C ASP A 219 0.05 2.65 6.57
N SER A 220 -1.19 3.15 6.47
CA SER A 220 -1.62 4.03 5.37
C SER A 220 -0.78 5.30 5.16
N PRO A 221 -0.26 6.02 6.18
CA PRO A 221 0.59 7.19 5.97
C PRO A 221 2.07 6.84 5.84
N ILE A 222 2.45 5.57 5.98
CA ILE A 222 3.84 5.14 6.00
C ILE A 222 4.24 4.62 4.62
N VAL A 223 5.09 5.39 3.93
CA VAL A 223 5.70 5.03 2.65
C VAL A 223 6.42 3.69 2.77
N GLY A 224 6.11 2.75 1.87
CA GLY A 224 6.62 1.39 1.91
C GLY A 224 5.78 0.41 2.72
N SER A 225 4.82 0.91 3.52
CA SER A 225 3.89 0.07 4.27
C SER A 225 2.51 0.03 3.62
N GLY A 226 1.72 1.10 3.69
CA GLY A 226 0.39 1.19 3.11
C GLY A 226 0.40 1.51 1.61
N LEU A 227 1.40 2.24 1.17
CA LEU A 227 1.59 2.66 -0.22
C LEU A 227 3.07 2.66 -0.60
N TYR A 228 3.38 2.17 -1.80
CA TYR A 228 4.68 2.37 -2.43
C TYR A 228 4.55 2.49 -3.93
N VAL A 229 5.23 3.48 -4.52
CA VAL A 229 5.23 3.74 -5.97
C VAL A 229 6.66 3.90 -6.45
N ASP A 230 7.04 3.10 -7.44
CA ASP A 230 8.33 3.18 -8.12
C ASP A 230 8.10 3.22 -9.64
N ASN A 231 8.50 4.32 -10.26
CA ASN A 231 8.22 4.58 -11.69
C ASN A 231 8.94 3.62 -12.63
N GLU A 232 9.97 2.92 -12.17
CA GLU A 232 10.70 1.93 -12.96
C GLU A 232 10.06 0.54 -12.88
N VAL A 233 9.25 0.28 -11.86
CA VAL A 233 8.74 -1.05 -11.53
C VAL A 233 7.22 -1.10 -11.55
N GLY A 234 6.58 -0.36 -10.65
CA GLY A 234 5.16 -0.45 -10.41
C GLY A 234 4.73 0.22 -9.10
N ALA A 235 3.51 -0.06 -8.69
CA ALA A 235 2.93 0.46 -7.46
C ALA A 235 2.20 -0.64 -6.70
N ALA A 236 2.16 -0.52 -5.38
CA ALA A 236 1.38 -1.38 -4.50
C ALA A 236 0.67 -0.56 -3.42
N GLY A 237 -0.53 -1.00 -3.06
CA GLY A 237 -1.35 -0.46 -2.00
C GLY A 237 -1.85 -1.57 -1.07
N ALA A 238 -2.05 -1.24 0.19
CA ALA A 238 -2.45 -2.20 1.21
C ALA A 238 -3.74 -1.80 1.92
N THR A 239 -4.40 -2.79 2.50
CA THR A 239 -5.52 -2.63 3.42
C THR A 239 -5.55 -3.79 4.41
N GLY A 240 -6.23 -3.60 5.54
CA GLY A 240 -6.32 -4.60 6.58
C GLY A 240 -5.56 -4.19 7.84
N LEU A 241 -5.04 -5.15 8.60
CA LEU A 241 -4.40 -4.87 9.88
C LEU A 241 -3.06 -4.16 9.70
N GLY A 242 -3.07 -2.83 9.90
CA GLY A 242 -1.93 -1.95 9.65
C GLY A 242 -0.65 -2.36 10.39
N GLU A 243 -0.77 -2.86 11.62
CA GLU A 243 0.35 -3.35 12.41
C GLU A 243 1.07 -4.52 11.73
N ASN A 244 0.33 -5.39 11.05
CA ASN A 244 0.92 -6.49 10.31
C ASN A 244 1.61 -5.99 9.03
N ILE A 245 1.02 -5.00 8.35
CA ILE A 245 1.60 -4.43 7.13
C ILE A 245 2.88 -3.66 7.46
N MET A 246 2.87 -2.83 8.53
CA MET A 246 4.00 -2.01 8.96
C MET A 246 5.23 -2.84 9.31
N ARG A 247 5.07 -3.91 10.10
CA ARG A 247 6.19 -4.76 10.56
C ARG A 247 6.98 -5.38 9.41
N TYR A 248 6.36 -5.53 8.25
CA TYR A 248 6.97 -6.19 7.09
C TYR A 248 7.26 -5.24 5.92
N CYS A 249 7.02 -3.93 6.05
CA CYS A 249 7.13 -2.96 4.96
C CYS A 249 6.37 -3.45 3.71
N GLY A 250 5.08 -3.80 3.89
CA GLY A 250 4.34 -4.69 3.01
C GLY A 250 4.32 -4.27 1.55
N THR A 251 4.01 -3.01 1.23
CA THR A 251 3.93 -2.54 -0.16
C THR A 251 5.30 -2.38 -0.81
N PHE A 252 6.33 -1.98 -0.06
CA PHE A 252 7.70 -2.00 -0.54
C PHE A 252 8.14 -3.43 -0.91
N LEU A 253 7.83 -4.41 -0.06
CA LEU A 253 8.12 -5.83 -0.34
C LEU A 253 7.44 -6.30 -1.64
N VAL A 254 6.19 -5.94 -1.87
CA VAL A 254 5.46 -6.29 -3.12
C VAL A 254 6.17 -5.68 -4.33
N VAL A 255 6.51 -4.38 -4.30
CA VAL A 255 7.18 -3.72 -5.42
C VAL A 255 8.58 -4.29 -5.64
N GLU A 256 9.31 -4.62 -4.58
CA GLU A 256 10.64 -5.22 -4.71
C GLU A 256 10.58 -6.64 -5.29
N LEU A 257 9.54 -7.41 -4.99
CA LEU A 257 9.29 -8.69 -5.64
C LEU A 257 8.96 -8.52 -7.14
N MET A 258 8.21 -7.46 -7.51
CA MET A 258 8.01 -7.11 -8.92
C MET A 258 9.32 -6.71 -9.60
N ARG A 259 10.23 -5.97 -8.92
CA ARG A 259 11.57 -5.63 -9.42
C ARG A 259 12.40 -6.88 -9.70
N GLN A 260 12.23 -7.93 -8.90
CA GLN A 260 12.86 -9.23 -9.09
C GLN A 260 12.22 -10.07 -10.20
N GLY A 261 11.22 -9.54 -10.90
CA GLY A 261 10.60 -10.14 -12.09
C GLY A 261 9.26 -10.84 -11.85
N LEU A 262 8.74 -10.87 -10.63
CA LEU A 262 7.42 -11.46 -10.39
C LEU A 262 6.31 -10.55 -10.97
N PRO A 263 5.28 -11.10 -11.62
CA PRO A 263 4.11 -10.31 -12.00
C PRO A 263 3.35 -9.86 -10.73
N PRO A 264 2.55 -8.76 -10.80
CA PRO A 264 1.91 -8.17 -9.63
C PRO A 264 1.09 -9.15 -8.77
N GLN A 265 0.36 -10.07 -9.40
CA GLN A 265 -0.41 -11.10 -8.73
C GLN A 265 0.48 -12.01 -7.87
N GLU A 266 1.56 -12.52 -8.45
CA GLU A 266 2.50 -13.41 -7.75
C GLU A 266 3.32 -12.66 -6.69
N ALA A 267 3.64 -11.39 -6.93
CA ALA A 267 4.33 -10.55 -5.95
C ALA A 267 3.46 -10.34 -4.69
N CYS A 268 2.17 -10.05 -4.84
CA CYS A 268 1.24 -9.95 -3.71
C CYS A 268 1.14 -11.27 -2.93
N LEU A 269 0.99 -12.39 -3.63
CA LEU A 269 0.92 -13.72 -3.02
C LEU A 269 2.20 -14.08 -2.26
N GLU A 270 3.37 -13.86 -2.86
CA GLU A 270 4.65 -14.17 -2.22
C GLU A 270 4.93 -13.25 -1.01
N ALA A 271 4.56 -11.97 -1.09
CA ALA A 271 4.65 -11.09 0.07
C ALA A 271 3.83 -11.62 1.25
N LEU A 272 2.57 -11.99 1.03
CA LEU A 272 1.71 -12.57 2.07
C LEU A 272 2.25 -13.92 2.59
N ARG A 273 2.81 -14.77 1.74
CA ARG A 273 3.45 -16.04 2.17
C ARG A 273 4.64 -15.77 3.08
N ARG A 274 5.50 -14.79 2.75
CA ARG A 274 6.65 -14.40 3.61
C ARG A 274 6.20 -13.87 4.95
N MET A 275 5.19 -13.00 4.96
CA MET A 275 4.59 -12.48 6.19
C MET A 275 3.99 -13.63 7.03
N SER A 276 3.20 -14.50 6.42
CA SER A 276 2.52 -15.62 7.07
C SER A 276 3.48 -16.64 7.71
N ARG A 277 4.66 -16.86 7.14
CA ARG A 277 5.67 -17.74 7.73
C ARG A 277 6.27 -17.19 9.01
N GLN A 278 6.28 -15.87 9.19
CA GLN A 278 6.91 -15.21 10.34
C GLN A 278 5.90 -14.73 11.39
N ASP A 279 4.66 -14.50 10.99
CA ASP A 279 3.63 -13.97 11.88
C ASP A 279 2.99 -15.08 12.73
N PRO A 280 2.82 -14.88 14.05
CA PRO A 280 2.15 -15.85 14.90
C PRO A 280 0.71 -16.21 14.48
N LYS A 281 0.04 -15.35 13.70
CA LYS A 281 -1.29 -15.61 13.15
C LYS A 281 -1.26 -16.46 11.88
N GLY A 282 -0.09 -16.76 11.33
CA GLY A 282 0.05 -17.53 10.11
C GLY A 282 -0.75 -16.91 8.97
N THR A 283 -1.62 -17.70 8.32
CA THR A 283 -2.46 -17.22 7.23
C THR A 283 -3.61 -16.30 7.64
N ALA A 284 -3.87 -16.13 8.95
CA ALA A 284 -4.94 -15.26 9.47
C ALA A 284 -4.45 -13.81 9.73
N LEU A 285 -3.63 -13.29 8.81
CA LEU A 285 -2.98 -11.96 8.92
C LEU A 285 -3.96 -10.79 8.88
N ALA A 286 -5.13 -10.95 8.26
CA ALA A 286 -6.08 -9.89 7.94
C ALA A 286 -5.40 -8.75 7.12
N VAL A 287 -4.68 -9.11 6.06
CA VAL A 287 -3.94 -8.21 5.16
C VAL A 287 -4.30 -8.50 3.73
N SER A 288 -4.51 -7.46 2.93
CA SER A 288 -4.71 -7.56 1.49
C SER A 288 -3.85 -6.53 0.76
N PHE A 289 -3.35 -6.91 -0.42
CA PHE A 289 -2.59 -6.04 -1.30
C PHE A 289 -3.26 -5.93 -2.66
N VAL A 290 -3.14 -4.76 -3.27
CA VAL A 290 -3.34 -4.53 -4.70
C VAL A 290 -2.03 -4.03 -5.30
N ALA A 291 -1.73 -4.43 -6.53
CA ALA A 291 -0.52 -3.98 -7.21
C ALA A 291 -0.76 -3.84 -8.72
N LEU A 292 -0.03 -2.94 -9.35
CA LEU A 292 0.10 -2.83 -10.79
C LEU A 292 1.54 -2.51 -11.18
N ASP A 293 1.96 -2.95 -12.36
CA ASP A 293 3.29 -2.64 -12.87
C ASP A 293 3.26 -1.63 -14.02
N LYS A 294 4.43 -1.15 -14.39
CA LYS A 294 4.60 -0.20 -15.49
C LYS A 294 4.19 -0.74 -16.87
N HIS A 295 3.96 -2.04 -17.01
CA HIS A 295 3.53 -2.69 -18.25
C HIS A 295 2.01 -2.84 -18.36
N GLY A 296 1.25 -2.40 -17.34
CA GLY A 296 -0.22 -2.52 -17.30
C GLY A 296 -0.71 -3.88 -16.80
N ARG A 297 0.17 -4.72 -16.23
CA ARG A 297 -0.25 -5.92 -15.50
C ARG A 297 -0.69 -5.49 -14.11
N PHE A 298 -1.67 -6.18 -13.55
CA PHE A 298 -2.17 -5.91 -12.21
C PHE A 298 -2.53 -7.21 -11.48
N GLY A 299 -2.68 -7.12 -10.18
CA GLY A 299 -3.05 -8.25 -9.35
C GLY A 299 -3.35 -7.85 -7.91
N SER A 300 -3.77 -8.83 -7.15
CA SER A 300 -4.15 -8.68 -5.75
C SER A 300 -3.94 -9.99 -5.01
N ALA A 301 -3.76 -9.94 -3.69
CA ALA A 301 -3.82 -11.11 -2.84
C ALA A 301 -4.34 -10.74 -1.45
N SER A 302 -4.95 -11.72 -0.76
CA SER A 302 -5.52 -11.55 0.57
C SER A 302 -5.11 -12.69 1.50
N ALA A 303 -4.96 -12.39 2.79
CA ALA A 303 -4.73 -13.36 3.85
C ALA A 303 -5.66 -13.08 5.04
N GLY A 304 -6.44 -14.10 5.42
CA GLY A 304 -7.31 -14.05 6.59
C GLY A 304 -8.63 -13.29 6.42
N GLN A 305 -8.97 -12.84 5.19
CA GLN A 305 -10.25 -12.17 4.89
C GLN A 305 -10.64 -12.30 3.43
N ALA A 306 -11.94 -12.25 3.14
CA ALA A 306 -12.42 -12.07 1.77
C ALA A 306 -12.13 -10.63 1.33
N PHE A 307 -11.67 -10.47 0.10
CA PHE A 307 -11.29 -9.16 -0.41
C PHE A 307 -11.64 -9.02 -1.89
N GLN A 308 -12.23 -7.88 -2.23
CA GLN A 308 -12.49 -7.48 -3.62
C GLN A 308 -11.74 -6.17 -3.92
N PHE A 309 -11.33 -6.02 -5.16
CA PHE A 309 -10.65 -4.82 -5.64
C PHE A 309 -11.21 -4.34 -6.96
N ALA A 310 -11.18 -3.04 -7.18
CA ALA A 310 -11.70 -2.43 -8.38
C ALA A 310 -10.58 -2.17 -9.40
N VAL A 311 -10.88 -2.44 -10.68
CA VAL A 311 -9.98 -2.18 -11.82
C VAL A 311 -10.77 -1.39 -12.85
N THR A 312 -10.21 -0.28 -13.31
CA THR A 312 -10.86 0.60 -14.28
C THR A 312 -9.87 1.06 -15.34
N THR A 313 -10.32 1.00 -16.58
CA THR A 313 -9.64 1.55 -17.77
C THR A 313 -10.61 2.48 -18.52
N THR A 314 -10.22 2.99 -19.68
CA THR A 314 -11.16 3.73 -20.56
C THR A 314 -12.27 2.85 -21.15
N GLU A 315 -12.10 1.55 -21.16
CA GLU A 315 -12.99 0.58 -21.82
C GLU A 315 -13.92 -0.13 -20.83
N ASP A 316 -13.45 -0.31 -19.59
CA ASP A 316 -14.13 -1.19 -18.63
C ASP A 316 -13.88 -0.78 -17.17
N SER A 317 -14.84 -1.12 -16.30
CA SER A 317 -14.74 -0.95 -14.85
C SER A 317 -15.29 -2.19 -14.13
N ARG A 318 -14.40 -2.98 -13.56
CA ARG A 318 -14.69 -4.30 -12.96
C ARG A 318 -14.40 -4.31 -11.46
N LEU A 319 -15.16 -5.12 -10.75
CA LEU A 319 -14.86 -5.57 -9.40
C LEU A 319 -14.41 -7.02 -9.48
N LEU A 320 -13.26 -7.32 -8.91
CA LEU A 320 -12.62 -8.64 -8.99
C LEU A 320 -12.41 -9.21 -7.59
N ASP A 321 -12.61 -10.51 -7.45
CA ASP A 321 -12.26 -11.24 -6.24
C ASP A 321 -10.74 -11.46 -6.16
N SER A 322 -10.20 -11.25 -4.97
CA SER A 322 -8.78 -11.44 -4.70
C SER A 322 -8.50 -12.88 -4.27
N PRO A 323 -7.48 -13.54 -4.83
CA PRO A 323 -7.09 -14.87 -4.37
C PRO A 323 -6.52 -14.80 -2.95
N GLY A 324 -6.86 -15.81 -2.15
CA GLY A 324 -6.31 -15.99 -0.81
C GLY A 324 -5.06 -16.88 -0.81
N ILE A 325 -4.12 -16.66 0.10
CA ILE A 325 -2.94 -17.55 0.24
C ILE A 325 -3.28 -18.96 0.72
N GLY A 326 -4.44 -19.18 1.34
CA GLY A 326 -4.91 -20.51 1.79
C GLY A 326 -5.49 -21.37 0.68
N SER A 327 -5.72 -20.84 -0.52
CA SER A 327 -6.30 -21.55 -1.68
C SER A 327 -5.27 -22.16 -2.63
N LEU A 328 -3.97 -21.97 -2.35
CA LEU A 328 -2.88 -22.48 -3.20
C LEU A 328 -2.30 -23.77 -2.61
N PRO A 329 -1.97 -24.78 -3.46
CA PRO A 329 -1.32 -25.99 -2.98
C PRO A 329 -0.02 -25.62 -2.26
N VAL A 330 0.16 -26.18 -1.06
CA VAL A 330 1.41 -26.10 -0.32
C VAL A 330 2.47 -26.80 -1.16
N VAL A 331 3.42 -26.05 -1.70
CA VAL A 331 4.62 -26.64 -2.30
C VAL A 331 5.39 -27.31 -1.16
N PRO A 332 5.61 -28.63 -1.19
CA PRO A 332 6.35 -29.30 -0.14
C PRO A 332 7.75 -28.69 -0.05
N GLU A 333 8.17 -28.34 1.15
CA GLU A 333 9.54 -27.90 1.38
C GLU A 333 10.52 -28.99 0.91
N GLY A 334 11.22 -28.69 -0.18
CA GLY A 334 12.28 -29.55 -0.70
C GLY A 334 13.48 -29.52 0.23
N GLY A 335 13.73 -30.69 0.89
CA GLY A 335 15.06 -31.18 1.24
C GLY A 335 15.94 -30.31 2.14
N ASN A 336 15.92 -30.69 3.39
CA ASN A 336 17.02 -30.68 4.36
C ASN A 336 18.41 -30.28 3.79
N ARG A 337 18.80 -29.01 3.92
CA ARG A 337 20.22 -28.65 3.83
C ARG A 337 20.86 -28.83 5.20
N ASN A 338 21.41 -30.01 5.46
CA ASN A 338 22.36 -30.23 6.51
C ASN A 338 23.55 -29.27 6.35
N ILE A 339 23.56 -28.19 7.10
CA ILE A 339 24.80 -27.46 7.40
C ILE A 339 25.28 -28.05 8.74
N ARG A 340 26.26 -28.91 8.67
CA ARG A 340 27.06 -29.28 9.83
C ARG A 340 28.11 -28.19 10.12
N PRO A 341 28.52 -28.02 11.38
CA PRO A 341 29.34 -26.92 11.89
C PRO A 341 30.74 -26.85 11.27
#